data_88988ce22a0b86a63bd4932ec46df145
#
_entry.id   88988ce22a0b86a63bd4932ec46df145
#
_cell.length_a   1.000
_cell.length_b   1.000
_cell.length_c   1.000
_cell.angle_alpha   90.00
_cell.angle_beta   90.00
_cell.angle_gamma   90.00
#
_symmetry.space_group_name_H-M   'P 1'
#
loop_
_entity.id
_entity.type
_entity.pdbx_description
1 polymer ?
#
loop_
_entity_poly.entity_id
_entity_poly.type
_entity_poly.pdbx_seq_one_letter_code
_entity_poly.pdbx_strand_id
1 'polypeptide(L)'
;MSKQPELKPVMTRGVDHLAIVSDDMPKAMDYYTRVLGFQLVHVRRVPYEQDRGQPPFDNLRHYFFNMGNDSLFAVFEYPKGLPRQNRDHVGGMQHVAFHVPPERFDALIERVRAMGEKVIGPVPLGGRFWSAYLFDPWGTRLEFATDRSGVSQSVVASVLQTEAEARSELETLFDDPATVEKWLRQMPLKADEPAEARPA
;
A
#
# COMPACT_ATOMS: atom_id res chain seq x y z
N MET A 1 -12.62 27.80 -3.07
CA MET A 1 -12.26 26.53 -2.41
C MET A 1 -13.45 25.59 -2.56
N SER A 2 -13.37 24.60 -3.45
CA SER A 2 -14.40 23.57 -3.57
C SER A 2 -14.40 22.75 -2.29
N LYS A 3 -15.57 22.58 -1.66
CA LYS A 3 -15.74 21.72 -0.49
C LYS A 3 -15.35 20.31 -0.90
N GLN A 4 -14.37 19.72 -0.24
CA GLN A 4 -14.08 18.29 -0.42
C GLN A 4 -15.33 17.48 -0.03
N PRO A 5 -15.65 16.41 -0.76
CA PRO A 5 -16.78 15.56 -0.42
C PRO A 5 -16.62 14.97 0.97
N GLU A 6 -17.68 14.97 1.73
CA GLU A 6 -17.70 14.38 3.07
C GLU A 6 -17.65 12.85 2.95
N LEU A 7 -16.61 12.24 3.50
CA LEU A 7 -16.45 10.79 3.55
C LEU A 7 -17.40 10.21 4.62
N LYS A 8 -18.12 9.15 4.28
CA LYS A 8 -18.95 8.43 5.26
C LYS A 8 -18.04 7.80 6.32
N PRO A 9 -18.44 7.82 7.60
CA PRO A 9 -17.74 7.11 8.65
C PRO A 9 -17.62 5.62 8.34
N VAL A 10 -16.44 5.07 8.51
CA VAL A 10 -16.18 3.63 8.47
C VAL A 10 -15.95 3.09 9.88
N MET A 11 -16.23 1.82 10.12
CA MET A 11 -16.12 1.23 11.46
C MET A 11 -14.68 0.98 11.91
N THR A 12 -13.75 0.92 10.96
CA THR A 12 -12.31 0.71 11.23
C THR A 12 -11.55 2.03 11.26
N ARG A 13 -10.36 2.04 11.87
CA ARG A 13 -9.43 3.18 11.88
C ARG A 13 -8.30 3.05 10.84
N GLY A 14 -8.44 2.14 9.89
CA GLY A 14 -7.42 1.82 8.91
C GLY A 14 -6.74 0.49 9.20
N VAL A 15 -5.53 0.32 8.70
CA VAL A 15 -4.74 -0.89 8.90
C VAL A 15 -3.99 -0.82 10.22
N ASP A 16 -4.27 -1.75 11.13
CA ASP A 16 -3.52 -1.95 12.37
C ASP A 16 -2.13 -2.48 12.06
N HIS A 17 -2.06 -3.64 11.40
CA HIS A 17 -0.81 -4.19 10.91
C HIS A 17 -1.01 -4.96 9.60
N LEU A 18 0.04 -4.95 8.77
CA LEU A 18 0.19 -5.79 7.60
C LEU A 18 1.20 -6.89 7.92
N ALA A 19 0.87 -8.14 7.63
CA ALA A 19 1.76 -9.26 7.90
C ALA A 19 2.24 -9.94 6.61
N ILE A 20 3.54 -10.17 6.53
CA ILE A 20 4.20 -10.94 5.47
C ILE A 20 4.99 -12.12 6.05
N VAL A 21 5.50 -12.95 5.17
CA VAL A 21 6.29 -14.13 5.54
C VAL A 21 7.71 -14.01 5.02
N SER A 22 8.68 -14.33 5.87
CA SER A 22 10.09 -14.55 5.52
C SER A 22 10.52 -15.98 5.92
N ASP A 23 11.66 -16.43 5.43
CA ASP A 23 12.32 -17.65 5.89
C ASP A 23 13.68 -17.38 6.55
N ASP A 24 13.95 -16.09 6.86
CA ASP A 24 15.18 -15.63 7.47
C ASP A 24 14.92 -14.33 8.25
N MET A 25 14.63 -14.43 9.53
CA MET A 25 14.30 -13.28 10.36
C MET A 25 15.46 -12.29 10.55
N PRO A 26 16.73 -12.71 10.74
CA PRO A 26 17.85 -11.78 10.80
C PRO A 26 17.97 -10.92 9.52
N LYS A 27 17.78 -11.52 8.35
CA LYS A 27 17.79 -10.80 7.08
C LYS A 27 16.59 -9.86 6.96
N ALA A 28 15.42 -10.26 7.44
CA ALA A 28 14.22 -9.41 7.46
C ALA A 28 14.43 -8.18 8.36
N MET A 29 14.97 -8.38 9.56
CA MET A 29 15.29 -7.29 10.47
C MET A 29 16.24 -6.27 9.83
N ASP A 30 17.33 -6.73 9.22
CA ASP A 30 18.27 -5.85 8.52
C ASP A 30 17.59 -5.11 7.36
N TYR A 31 16.87 -5.83 6.51
CA TYR A 31 16.24 -5.24 5.34
C TYR A 31 15.23 -4.15 5.72
N TYR A 32 14.26 -4.45 6.57
CA TYR A 32 13.20 -3.50 6.89
C TYR A 32 13.69 -2.32 7.75
N THR A 33 14.70 -2.50 8.57
CA THR A 33 15.27 -1.38 9.33
C THR A 33 16.25 -0.54 8.51
N ARG A 34 17.20 -1.17 7.85
CA ARG A 34 18.27 -0.48 7.11
C ARG A 34 17.77 0.12 5.80
N VAL A 35 17.02 -0.65 4.99
CA VAL A 35 16.57 -0.21 3.66
C VAL A 35 15.33 0.66 3.77
N LEU A 36 14.26 0.17 4.41
CA LEU A 36 13.01 0.92 4.49
C LEU A 36 13.00 1.98 5.61
N GLY A 37 13.88 1.85 6.60
CA GLY A 37 13.95 2.77 7.73
C GLY A 37 12.88 2.52 8.79
N PHE A 38 12.26 1.34 8.79
CA PHE A 38 11.29 0.97 9.81
C PHE A 38 11.98 0.72 11.15
N GLN A 39 11.28 0.92 12.24
CA GLN A 39 11.80 0.69 13.57
C GLN A 39 11.26 -0.63 14.13
N LEU A 40 12.15 -1.57 14.47
CA LEU A 40 11.76 -2.80 15.19
C LEU A 40 11.22 -2.41 16.57
N VAL A 41 9.98 -2.77 16.88
CA VAL A 41 9.31 -2.40 18.14
C VAL A 41 8.86 -3.58 18.97
N HIS A 42 8.73 -4.77 18.39
CA HIS A 42 8.33 -5.95 19.13
C HIS A 42 8.89 -7.24 18.53
N VAL A 43 9.34 -8.14 19.39
CA VAL A 43 9.87 -9.47 19.05
C VAL A 43 9.22 -10.52 19.93
N ARG A 44 8.68 -11.56 19.30
CA ARG A 44 8.10 -12.67 20.06
C ARG A 44 8.12 -13.97 19.27
N ARG A 45 7.87 -15.06 19.99
CA ARG A 45 7.44 -16.33 19.41
C ARG A 45 5.93 -16.46 19.51
N VAL A 46 5.31 -17.02 18.49
CA VAL A 46 3.89 -17.36 18.51
C VAL A 46 3.76 -18.74 19.13
N PRO A 47 3.01 -18.86 20.26
CA PRO A 47 2.81 -20.15 20.90
C PRO A 47 2.05 -21.13 20.00
N TYR A 48 2.29 -22.40 20.23
CA TYR A 48 1.66 -23.56 19.61
C TYR A 48 0.11 -23.52 19.57
N GLU A 49 -0.50 -22.88 20.56
CA GLU A 49 -1.94 -22.92 20.82
C GLU A 49 -2.78 -21.96 19.93
N GLN A 50 -2.12 -21.19 19.08
CA GLN A 50 -2.80 -20.23 18.20
C GLN A 50 -2.81 -20.75 16.75
N ASP A 51 -3.89 -21.44 16.36
CA ASP A 51 -4.35 -21.76 15.00
C ASP A 51 -3.44 -22.51 14.02
N ARG A 52 -2.15 -22.64 14.27
CA ARG A 52 -1.22 -23.28 13.34
C ARG A 52 -0.49 -24.47 13.95
N GLY A 53 -0.95 -24.91 15.05
CA GLY A 53 -0.40 -25.85 16.03
C GLY A 53 0.24 -27.14 15.57
N GLN A 54 0.59 -27.29 14.31
CA GLN A 54 1.27 -28.46 13.80
C GLN A 54 2.65 -28.09 13.24
N PRO A 55 3.67 -28.93 13.45
CA PRO A 55 4.94 -28.77 12.76
C PRO A 55 4.73 -28.64 11.24
N PRO A 56 5.45 -27.78 10.55
CA PRO A 56 6.58 -26.94 11.02
C PRO A 56 6.19 -25.55 11.53
N PHE A 57 4.89 -25.28 11.77
CA PHE A 57 4.38 -23.94 12.13
C PHE A 57 4.10 -23.76 13.62
N ASP A 58 4.56 -24.68 14.45
CA ASP A 58 4.28 -24.74 15.87
C ASP A 58 5.09 -23.76 16.74
N ASN A 59 6.07 -23.07 16.16
CA ASN A 59 6.94 -22.13 16.89
C ASN A 59 7.54 -21.06 15.98
N LEU A 60 6.70 -20.17 15.50
CA LEU A 60 7.10 -19.13 14.58
C LEU A 60 7.61 -17.88 15.29
N ARG A 61 8.63 -17.21 14.75
CA ARG A 61 8.93 -15.84 15.12
C ARG A 61 7.91 -14.90 14.46
N HIS A 62 7.44 -13.92 15.22
CA HIS A 62 6.52 -12.90 14.75
C HIS A 62 6.98 -11.54 15.28
N TYR A 63 7.61 -10.74 14.44
CA TYR A 63 8.24 -9.48 14.80
C TYR A 63 7.48 -8.33 14.18
N PHE A 64 7.43 -7.20 14.89
CA PHE A 64 6.72 -6.00 14.47
C PHE A 64 7.66 -4.83 14.30
N PHE A 65 7.42 -4.09 13.23
CA PHE A 65 8.14 -2.87 12.89
C PHE A 65 7.14 -1.72 12.80
N ASN A 66 7.46 -0.60 13.41
CA ASN A 66 6.73 0.66 13.20
C ASN A 66 7.02 1.15 11.77
N MET A 67 5.99 1.24 10.95
CA MET A 67 6.08 1.77 9.58
C MET A 67 5.57 3.21 9.45
N GLY A 68 5.19 3.83 10.55
CA GLY A 68 4.63 5.19 10.62
C GLY A 68 3.11 5.20 10.71
N ASN A 69 2.56 6.37 11.03
CA ASN A 69 1.13 6.63 11.13
C ASN A 69 0.38 5.62 12.03
N ASP A 70 0.99 5.27 13.18
CA ASP A 70 0.44 4.32 14.15
C ASP A 70 0.03 2.96 13.55
N SER A 71 0.80 2.50 12.58
CA SER A 71 0.60 1.23 11.88
C SER A 71 1.85 0.36 11.93
N LEU A 72 1.66 -0.95 11.93
CA LEU A 72 2.74 -1.92 12.07
C LEU A 72 2.92 -2.75 10.79
N PHE A 73 4.18 -3.03 10.49
CA PHE A 73 4.58 -4.03 9.52
C PHE A 73 5.05 -5.27 10.27
N ALA A 74 4.38 -6.39 10.11
CA ALA A 74 4.66 -7.63 10.81
C ALA A 74 5.36 -8.63 9.89
N VAL A 75 6.31 -9.38 10.43
CA VAL A 75 7.00 -10.45 9.72
C VAL A 75 6.89 -11.75 10.52
N PHE A 76 6.38 -12.78 9.87
CA PHE A 76 6.47 -14.16 10.37
C PHE A 76 7.69 -14.85 9.76
N GLU A 77 8.46 -15.56 10.56
CA GLU A 77 9.50 -16.44 10.04
C GLU A 77 8.93 -17.86 9.87
N TYR A 78 8.82 -18.29 8.63
CA TYR A 78 8.39 -19.64 8.27
C TYR A 78 9.60 -20.55 8.02
N PRO A 79 9.40 -21.87 8.02
CA PRO A 79 10.45 -22.81 7.68
C PRO A 79 11.03 -22.57 6.28
N LYS A 80 12.33 -22.79 6.14
CA LYS A 80 13.01 -22.72 4.84
C LYS A 80 12.48 -23.78 3.87
N GLY A 81 12.52 -23.43 2.57
CA GLY A 81 12.14 -24.37 1.50
C GLY A 81 10.66 -24.36 1.13
N LEU A 82 9.85 -23.52 1.77
CA LEU A 82 8.46 -23.33 1.33
C LEU A 82 8.41 -22.57 -0.01
N PRO A 83 7.39 -22.86 -0.86
CA PRO A 83 7.20 -22.11 -2.10
C PRO A 83 7.02 -20.61 -1.84
N ARG A 84 7.63 -19.80 -2.69
CA ARG A 84 7.39 -18.35 -2.66
C ARG A 84 6.00 -18.05 -3.21
N GLN A 85 5.33 -17.07 -2.60
CA GLN A 85 4.03 -16.61 -3.07
C GLN A 85 4.15 -15.99 -4.47
N ASN A 86 3.21 -16.29 -5.34
CA ASN A 86 3.04 -15.60 -6.59
C ASN A 86 1.95 -14.53 -6.43
N ARG A 87 2.34 -13.26 -6.54
CA ARG A 87 1.44 -12.10 -6.41
C ARG A 87 0.37 -12.03 -7.51
N ASP A 88 0.60 -12.71 -8.64
CA ASP A 88 -0.30 -12.70 -9.80
C ASP A 88 -1.39 -13.79 -9.69
N HIS A 89 -1.39 -14.57 -8.61
CA HIS A 89 -2.48 -15.52 -8.32
C HIS A 89 -3.68 -14.78 -7.69
N VAL A 90 -4.89 -15.21 -8.05
CA VAL A 90 -6.13 -14.69 -7.44
C VAL A 90 -6.07 -14.92 -5.93
N GLY A 91 -6.32 -13.87 -5.15
CA GLY A 91 -6.17 -13.87 -3.70
C GLY A 91 -4.74 -13.60 -3.20
N GLY A 92 -3.74 -13.50 -4.10
CA GLY A 92 -2.39 -13.07 -3.76
C GLY A 92 -2.33 -11.57 -3.45
N MET A 93 -1.42 -11.17 -2.57
CA MET A 93 -1.13 -9.75 -2.34
C MET A 93 -0.32 -9.23 -3.52
N GLN A 94 -0.90 -8.32 -4.31
CA GLN A 94 -0.25 -7.76 -5.50
C GLN A 94 0.94 -6.85 -5.13
N HIS A 95 0.77 -5.96 -4.16
CA HIS A 95 1.81 -5.12 -3.55
C HIS A 95 1.30 -4.50 -2.25
N VAL A 96 2.20 -3.88 -1.52
CA VAL A 96 1.87 -2.95 -0.44
C VAL A 96 2.47 -1.58 -0.77
N ALA A 97 1.63 -0.53 -0.70
CA ALA A 97 2.04 0.83 -0.95
C ALA A 97 2.19 1.61 0.37
N PHE A 98 3.34 2.26 0.53
CA PHE A 98 3.62 3.17 1.64
C PHE A 98 3.47 4.61 1.17
N HIS A 99 2.63 5.38 1.85
CA HIS A 99 2.53 6.80 1.58
C HIS A 99 3.78 7.54 2.05
N VAL A 100 4.39 8.28 1.15
CA VAL A 100 5.60 9.08 1.44
C VAL A 100 5.27 10.55 1.24
N PRO A 101 5.53 11.43 2.23
CA PRO A 101 5.38 12.86 2.04
C PRO A 101 6.18 13.35 0.83
N PRO A 102 5.62 14.26 0.00
CA PRO A 102 6.26 14.69 -1.26
C PRO A 102 7.70 15.18 -1.07
N GLU A 103 7.96 15.91 0.00
CA GLU A 103 9.27 16.47 0.33
C GLU A 103 10.32 15.42 0.72
N ARG A 104 9.91 14.19 1.01
CA ARG A 104 10.77 13.07 1.39
C ARG A 104 10.93 12.03 0.30
N PHE A 105 10.09 12.07 -0.73
CA PHE A 105 9.97 10.99 -1.71
C PHE A 105 11.29 10.77 -2.49
N ASP A 106 11.85 11.82 -3.07
CA ASP A 106 13.07 11.69 -3.86
C ASP A 106 14.27 11.26 -3.00
N ALA A 107 14.41 11.84 -1.80
CA ALA A 107 15.47 11.48 -0.87
C ALA A 107 15.38 10.00 -0.41
N LEU A 108 14.17 9.48 -0.23
CA LEU A 108 13.96 8.06 0.10
C LEU A 108 14.39 7.16 -1.06
N ILE A 109 14.01 7.49 -2.29
CA ILE A 109 14.39 6.71 -3.49
C ILE A 109 15.91 6.69 -3.67
N GLU A 110 16.57 7.85 -3.57
CA GLU A 110 18.03 7.94 -3.66
C GLU A 110 18.71 7.13 -2.56
N ARG A 111 18.23 7.20 -1.33
CA ARG A 111 18.74 6.40 -0.22
C ARG A 111 18.65 4.90 -0.51
N VAL A 112 17.50 4.43 -0.97
CA VAL A 112 17.26 3.00 -1.25
C VAL A 112 18.17 2.52 -2.39
N ARG A 113 18.33 3.32 -3.45
CA ARG A 113 19.27 3.04 -4.55
C ARG A 113 20.73 2.98 -4.08
N ALA A 114 21.14 3.91 -3.22
CA ALA A 114 22.49 3.94 -2.66
C ALA A 114 22.82 2.70 -1.81
N MET A 115 21.81 1.99 -1.31
CA MET A 115 21.96 0.72 -0.62
C MET A 115 22.02 -0.49 -1.56
N GLY A 116 22.02 -0.27 -2.88
CA GLY A 116 22.13 -1.31 -3.89
C GLY A 116 20.78 -1.93 -4.30
N GLU A 117 19.65 -1.39 -3.83
CA GLU A 117 18.33 -1.92 -4.18
C GLU A 117 17.91 -1.45 -5.59
N LYS A 118 17.29 -2.37 -6.33
CA LYS A 118 16.77 -2.06 -7.66
C LYS A 118 15.39 -1.41 -7.54
N VAL A 119 15.34 -0.10 -7.78
CA VAL A 119 14.10 0.68 -7.78
C VAL A 119 13.61 0.90 -9.21
N ILE A 120 12.35 0.53 -9.47
CA ILE A 120 11.62 0.77 -10.71
C ILE A 120 10.86 2.09 -10.56
N GLY A 121 11.05 3.01 -11.47
CA GLY A 121 10.50 4.38 -11.39
C GLY A 121 11.49 5.38 -10.81
N PRO A 122 11.04 6.55 -10.32
CA PRO A 122 9.65 6.98 -10.18
C PRO A 122 8.88 7.07 -11.49
N VAL A 123 7.60 6.66 -11.46
CA VAL A 123 6.68 6.78 -12.59
C VAL A 123 5.47 7.64 -12.22
N PRO A 124 5.02 8.55 -13.09
CA PRO A 124 3.79 9.30 -12.87
C PRO A 124 2.57 8.41 -13.12
N LEU A 125 1.59 8.50 -12.22
CA LEU A 125 0.31 7.82 -12.33
C LEU A 125 -0.80 8.86 -12.30
N GLY A 126 -1.53 9.02 -13.41
CA GLY A 126 -2.66 9.95 -13.49
C GLY A 126 -2.32 11.43 -13.25
N GLY A 127 -1.10 11.86 -13.59
CA GLY A 127 -0.69 13.26 -13.62
C GLY A 127 -0.17 13.86 -12.30
N ARG A 128 -0.65 13.41 -11.13
CA ARG A 128 -0.23 13.95 -9.83
C ARG A 128 0.41 12.94 -8.89
N PHE A 129 0.07 11.67 -9.08
CA PHE A 129 0.69 10.60 -8.30
C PHE A 129 2.02 10.19 -8.88
N TRP A 130 2.94 9.87 -8.01
CA TRP A 130 4.23 9.28 -8.37
C TRP A 130 4.45 8.04 -7.55
N SER A 131 4.87 6.98 -8.20
CA SER A 131 5.15 5.71 -7.56
C SER A 131 6.51 5.17 -7.93
N ALA A 132 7.18 4.57 -6.97
CA ALA A 132 8.40 3.82 -7.18
C ALA A 132 8.27 2.44 -6.56
N TYR A 133 8.76 1.42 -7.25
CA TYR A 133 8.57 0.02 -6.87
C TYR A 133 9.90 -0.66 -6.65
N LEU A 134 9.91 -1.58 -5.68
CA LEU A 134 11.02 -2.50 -5.46
C LEU A 134 10.49 -3.84 -4.98
N PHE A 135 11.35 -4.84 -4.89
CA PHE A 135 11.01 -6.14 -4.32
C PHE A 135 11.87 -6.39 -3.10
N ASP A 136 11.24 -6.87 -2.05
CA ASP A 136 11.98 -7.36 -0.90
C ASP A 136 12.72 -8.67 -1.24
N PRO A 137 13.59 -9.17 -0.36
CA PRO A 137 14.34 -10.40 -0.60
C PRO A 137 13.50 -11.66 -0.80
N TRP A 138 12.21 -11.63 -0.46
CA TRP A 138 11.26 -12.74 -0.61
C TRP A 138 10.34 -12.59 -1.81
N GLY A 139 10.43 -11.48 -2.53
CA GLY A 139 9.65 -11.21 -3.72
C GLY A 139 8.34 -10.45 -3.46
N THR A 140 8.12 -9.96 -2.25
CA THR A 140 7.01 -9.04 -1.98
C THR A 140 7.25 -7.74 -2.72
N ARG A 141 6.29 -7.32 -3.53
CA ARG A 141 6.35 -6.03 -4.21
C ARG A 141 5.98 -4.92 -3.24
N LEU A 142 6.87 -3.97 -3.11
CA LEU A 142 6.71 -2.78 -2.28
C LEU A 142 6.59 -1.56 -3.20
N GLU A 143 5.76 -0.60 -2.79
CA GLU A 143 5.57 0.66 -3.49
C GLU A 143 5.79 1.82 -2.54
N PHE A 144 6.50 2.84 -2.97
CA PHE A 144 6.48 4.16 -2.36
C PHE A 144 5.60 5.06 -3.23
N ALA A 145 4.53 5.58 -2.66
CA ALA A 145 3.58 6.42 -3.36
C ALA A 145 3.52 7.83 -2.74
N THR A 146 3.41 8.84 -3.59
CA THR A 146 3.28 10.24 -3.15
C THR A 146 2.35 11.02 -4.05
N ASP A 147 1.69 12.06 -3.52
CA ASP A 147 0.94 13.04 -4.28
C ASP A 147 1.75 14.36 -4.34
N ARG A 148 2.22 14.73 -5.52
CA ARG A 148 3.01 15.96 -5.75
C ARG A 148 2.16 17.18 -6.10
N SER A 149 0.83 17.08 -6.11
CA SER A 149 -0.04 18.21 -6.43
C SER A 149 -0.04 19.33 -5.39
N GLY A 150 0.39 19.02 -4.17
CA GLY A 150 0.33 19.97 -3.03
C GLY A 150 -1.09 20.23 -2.52
N VAL A 151 -2.10 19.58 -3.08
CA VAL A 151 -3.51 19.85 -2.80
C VAL A 151 -4.01 19.14 -1.55
N SER A 152 -3.54 17.93 -1.28
CA SER A 152 -4.01 17.15 -0.12
C SER A 152 -2.99 16.13 0.34
N GLN A 153 -2.83 16.02 1.66
CA GLN A 153 -2.09 14.92 2.30
C GLN A 153 -2.98 13.70 2.57
N SER A 154 -4.27 13.78 2.28
CA SER A 154 -5.21 12.68 2.45
C SER A 154 -5.09 11.69 1.28
N VAL A 155 -4.68 10.46 1.58
CA VAL A 155 -4.60 9.37 0.61
C VAL A 155 -5.97 9.12 -0.05
N VAL A 156 -7.06 9.16 0.71
CA VAL A 156 -8.40 8.97 0.15
C VAL A 156 -8.77 10.12 -0.78
N ALA A 157 -8.60 11.37 -0.33
CA ALA A 157 -8.93 12.53 -1.15
C ALA A 157 -8.14 12.56 -2.47
N SER A 158 -6.94 12.01 -2.47
CA SER A 158 -6.07 12.00 -3.64
C SER A 158 -6.53 11.07 -4.77
N VAL A 159 -7.38 10.09 -4.49
CA VAL A 159 -7.90 9.10 -5.47
C VAL A 159 -9.36 9.33 -5.85
N LEU A 160 -10.02 10.36 -5.30
CA LEU A 160 -11.40 10.65 -5.67
C LEU A 160 -11.53 11.00 -7.14
N GLN A 161 -12.60 10.52 -7.76
CA GLN A 161 -12.93 10.73 -9.17
C GLN A 161 -14.09 11.71 -9.31
N THR A 162 -14.21 12.33 -10.48
CA THR A 162 -15.44 13.00 -10.90
C THR A 162 -16.52 11.97 -11.21
N GLU A 163 -17.78 12.39 -11.28
CA GLU A 163 -18.86 11.50 -11.67
C GLU A 163 -18.65 10.93 -13.07
N ALA A 164 -18.20 11.76 -14.00
CA ALA A 164 -17.96 11.33 -15.39
C ALA A 164 -16.88 10.25 -15.50
N GLU A 165 -15.76 10.40 -14.76
CA GLU A 165 -14.69 9.40 -14.72
C GLU A 165 -15.19 8.07 -14.13
N ALA A 166 -15.89 8.13 -13.00
CA ALA A 166 -16.41 6.95 -12.32
C ALA A 166 -17.50 6.25 -13.15
N ARG A 167 -18.40 7.00 -13.77
CA ARG A 167 -19.45 6.50 -14.65
C ARG A 167 -18.87 5.76 -15.84
N SER A 168 -17.91 6.36 -16.53
CA SER A 168 -17.26 5.76 -17.69
C SER A 168 -16.67 4.38 -17.38
N GLU A 169 -16.08 4.20 -16.20
CA GLU A 169 -15.53 2.90 -15.80
C GLU A 169 -16.64 1.92 -15.39
N LEU A 170 -17.62 2.36 -14.59
CA LEU A 170 -18.71 1.50 -14.13
C LEU A 170 -19.57 0.95 -15.28
N GLU A 171 -19.75 1.73 -16.35
CA GLU A 171 -20.46 1.32 -17.57
C GLU A 171 -19.73 0.22 -18.36
N THR A 172 -18.42 0.06 -18.16
CA THR A 172 -17.68 -1.09 -18.72
C THR A 172 -17.91 -2.39 -17.96
N LEU A 173 -18.35 -2.28 -16.69
CA LEU A 173 -18.51 -3.41 -15.76
C LEU A 173 -19.98 -3.86 -15.67
N PHE A 174 -20.93 -2.95 -15.80
CA PHE A 174 -22.35 -3.22 -15.61
C PHE A 174 -23.17 -2.75 -16.81
N ASP A 175 -23.90 -3.66 -17.44
CA ASP A 175 -24.85 -3.35 -18.55
C ASP A 175 -26.12 -2.65 -18.05
N ASP A 176 -26.47 -2.81 -16.78
CA ASP A 176 -27.67 -2.22 -16.18
C ASP A 176 -27.41 -0.80 -15.64
N PRO A 177 -28.03 0.25 -16.25
CA PRO A 177 -27.85 1.62 -15.79
C PRO A 177 -28.27 1.85 -14.33
N ALA A 178 -29.26 1.13 -13.81
CA ALA A 178 -29.71 1.29 -12.44
C ALA A 178 -28.63 0.82 -11.44
N THR A 179 -27.85 -0.18 -11.82
CA THR A 179 -26.69 -0.64 -11.04
C THR A 179 -25.57 0.40 -11.06
N VAL A 180 -25.26 1.01 -12.19
CA VAL A 180 -24.30 2.11 -12.30
C VAL A 180 -24.70 3.27 -11.37
N GLU A 181 -25.97 3.73 -11.46
CA GLU A 181 -26.49 4.79 -10.60
C GLU A 181 -26.44 4.44 -9.11
N LYS A 182 -26.68 3.18 -8.75
CA LYS A 182 -26.56 2.70 -7.38
C LYS A 182 -25.14 2.90 -6.84
N TRP A 183 -24.11 2.57 -7.61
CA TRP A 183 -22.73 2.70 -7.18
C TRP A 183 -22.28 4.16 -7.13
N LEU A 184 -22.62 4.99 -8.11
CA LEU A 184 -22.30 6.42 -8.12
C LEU A 184 -22.86 7.14 -6.88
N ARG A 185 -24.10 6.82 -6.46
CA ARG A 185 -24.67 7.37 -5.22
C ARG A 185 -23.95 6.96 -3.94
N GLN A 186 -23.15 5.91 -3.96
CA GLN A 186 -22.38 5.44 -2.81
C GLN A 186 -20.94 5.98 -2.78
N MET A 187 -20.44 6.45 -3.92
CA MET A 187 -19.07 6.97 -4.03
C MET A 187 -18.98 8.41 -3.53
N PRO A 188 -17.90 8.76 -2.80
CA PRO A 188 -17.55 10.15 -2.55
C PRO A 188 -16.89 10.71 -3.81
N LEU A 189 -17.65 11.45 -4.62
CA LEU A 189 -17.18 12.03 -5.88
C LEU A 189 -16.62 13.44 -5.64
N LYS A 190 -15.54 13.79 -6.34
CA LYS A 190 -15.07 15.19 -6.38
C LYS A 190 -15.95 16.00 -7.35
N ALA A 191 -16.07 17.30 -7.10
CA ALA A 191 -16.68 18.20 -8.06
C ALA A 191 -15.89 18.22 -9.38
N ASP A 192 -16.58 18.37 -10.50
CA ASP A 192 -15.92 18.60 -11.77
C ASP A 192 -15.08 19.90 -11.68
N GLU A 193 -13.81 19.81 -12.06
CA GLU A 193 -13.02 21.02 -12.22
C GLU A 193 -13.60 21.81 -13.39
N PRO A 194 -13.85 23.13 -13.21
CA PRO A 194 -14.23 23.96 -14.34
C PRO A 194 -13.12 23.82 -15.39
N ALA A 195 -13.54 23.64 -16.65
CA ALA A 195 -12.63 23.48 -17.78
C ALA A 195 -11.69 24.70 -17.86
N GLU A 196 -10.59 24.66 -17.16
CA GLU A 196 -9.51 25.61 -17.37
C GLU A 196 -8.92 25.36 -18.73
N ALA A 197 -8.87 26.41 -19.52
CA ALA A 197 -8.34 26.40 -20.86
C ALA A 197 -6.98 25.71 -20.89
N ARG A 198 -6.87 24.59 -21.59
CA ARG A 198 -5.56 23.97 -21.89
C ARG A 198 -4.70 25.06 -22.54
N PRO A 199 -3.53 25.38 -22.01
CA PRO A 199 -2.61 26.23 -22.76
C PRO A 199 -2.28 25.55 -24.08
N ALA A 200 -2.36 26.31 -25.17
CA ALA A 200 -2.09 25.90 -26.54
C ALA A 200 -0.64 25.42 -26.72
#